data_5a8131c11e6311b6ed8d0c337e95f0ec
#
_entry.id   5a8131c11e6311b6ed8d0c337e95f0ec
#
_cell.length_a   1.000
_cell.length_b   1.000
_cell.length_c   1.000
_cell.angle_alpha   90.00
_cell.angle_beta   90.00
_cell.angle_gamma   90.00
#
_symmetry.space_group_name_H-M   'P 1'
#
loop_
_entity.id
_entity.type
_entity.pdbx_description
1 polymer ?
#
loop_
_entity_poly.entity_id
_entity_poly.type
_entity_poly.pdbx_seq_one_letter_code
_entity_poly.pdbx_strand_id
1 'polypeptide(L)'
;MWMFPVAIACGNTFILKPSEKDPSPALLIAELFKLAGLPDGVFNVINGDKIAVDALLSHEDVQAISFVGSTPIAQYIYATASEHGKRVQALGGAKNHLMIMPDADLDQAVDALMGAAYGSAGERCMAISVAVCVGDNVADQLIGKLTPRVQSLKIMPGTEDKAEMGPLVTNQHLAKVRSYVGQGVEEGASLIVDGRDHVVDGHEDGFFLGGCLFDNVTKDMSIYKDEIFGPVLSVVRVQDFNAGCELINNHEYGNGTTIFTRDGDSARQFTHSIQAGMVGVNVPIPVPMAFHSFGGWKRSLFGPLHVHGPDGVRFYTRMKTMTSRWPTGIRTGSEFSITTMK
;
A
#
# COMPACT_ATOMS: atom_id res chain seq x y z
N MET A 1 -0.81 8.54 10.09
CA MET A 1 0.24 8.86 11.08
C MET A 1 1.44 7.90 10.99
N TRP A 2 2.00 7.71 9.79
CA TRP A 2 3.07 6.71 9.62
C TRP A 2 4.47 7.29 9.83
N MET A 3 4.71 8.53 9.41
CA MET A 3 6.07 9.07 9.19
C MET A 3 6.51 10.03 10.29
N PHE A 4 5.69 11.03 10.59
CA PHE A 4 6.07 12.09 11.54
C PHE A 4 6.32 11.62 12.97
N PRO A 5 5.63 10.59 13.53
CA PRO A 5 5.94 10.14 14.89
C PRO A 5 7.36 9.61 15.00
N VAL A 6 7.83 8.82 14.02
CA VAL A 6 9.20 8.29 14.01
C VAL A 6 10.20 9.43 13.78
N ALA A 7 9.92 10.36 12.85
CA ALA A 7 10.77 11.50 12.58
C ALA A 7 10.98 12.37 13.84
N ILE A 8 9.90 12.71 14.54
CA ILE A 8 9.93 13.53 15.76
C ILE A 8 10.64 12.79 16.89
N ALA A 9 10.34 11.50 17.08
CA ALA A 9 11.02 10.67 18.09
C ALA A 9 12.54 10.56 17.85
N CYS A 10 12.97 10.65 16.58
CA CYS A 10 14.39 10.72 16.21
C CYS A 10 15.01 12.12 16.35
N GLY A 11 14.27 13.11 16.86
CA GLY A 11 14.77 14.47 17.10
C GLY A 11 14.70 15.40 15.89
N ASN A 12 13.90 15.07 14.87
CA ASN A 12 13.73 15.93 13.70
C ASN A 12 12.51 16.84 13.85
N THR A 13 12.52 17.96 13.13
CA THR A 13 11.31 18.69 12.79
C THR A 13 10.63 18.03 11.60
N PHE A 14 9.32 18.24 11.46
CA PHE A 14 8.53 17.67 10.38
C PHE A 14 7.58 18.67 9.77
N ILE A 15 7.52 18.65 8.44
CA ILE A 15 6.55 19.41 7.65
C ILE A 15 5.59 18.40 7.03
N LEU A 16 4.31 18.46 7.39
CA LEU A 16 3.25 17.66 6.80
C LEU A 16 2.52 18.49 5.73
N LYS A 17 2.57 18.04 4.48
CA LYS A 17 1.68 18.52 3.43
C LYS A 17 0.57 17.46 3.24
N PRO A 18 -0.64 17.70 3.76
CA PRO A 18 -1.76 16.80 3.54
C PRO A 18 -2.26 16.85 2.09
N SER A 19 -3.15 15.92 1.73
CA SER A 19 -3.90 16.05 0.49
C SER A 19 -4.74 17.33 0.52
N GLU A 20 -4.78 18.03 -0.61
CA GLU A 20 -5.65 19.23 -0.77
C GLU A 20 -7.14 18.86 -0.70
N LYS A 21 -7.48 17.58 -0.84
CA LYS A 21 -8.86 17.07 -0.77
C LYS A 21 -9.32 16.76 0.66
N ASP A 22 -8.37 16.54 1.57
CA ASP A 22 -8.63 16.18 2.97
C ASP A 22 -7.59 16.80 3.92
N PRO A 23 -7.56 18.13 4.09
CA PRO A 23 -6.58 18.81 4.92
C PRO A 23 -6.95 18.83 6.42
N SER A 24 -8.23 18.71 6.76
CA SER A 24 -8.73 18.95 8.12
C SER A 24 -8.14 18.05 9.20
N PRO A 25 -7.98 16.72 8.99
CA PRO A 25 -7.40 15.84 10.00
C PRO A 25 -5.95 16.21 10.35
N ALA A 26 -5.17 16.70 9.38
CA ALA A 26 -3.80 17.14 9.60
C ALA A 26 -3.72 18.38 10.50
N LEU A 27 -4.63 19.33 10.31
CA LEU A 27 -4.73 20.54 11.13
C LEU A 27 -5.13 20.19 12.56
N LEU A 28 -6.14 19.32 12.73
CA LEU A 28 -6.56 18.84 14.06
C LEU A 28 -5.41 18.13 14.79
N ILE A 29 -4.62 17.30 14.09
CA ILE A 29 -3.46 16.64 14.68
C ILE A 29 -2.43 17.68 15.15
N ALA A 30 -2.18 18.75 14.40
CA ALA A 30 -1.27 19.81 14.78
C ALA A 30 -1.74 20.52 16.07
N GLU A 31 -3.03 20.82 16.17
CA GLU A 31 -3.64 21.39 17.38
C GLU A 31 -3.49 20.47 18.58
N LEU A 32 -3.75 19.17 18.41
CA LEU A 32 -3.59 18.16 19.47
C LEU A 32 -2.13 18.05 19.93
N PHE A 33 -1.16 18.12 19.03
CA PHE A 33 0.26 18.15 19.38
C PHE A 33 0.62 19.39 20.20
N LYS A 34 0.10 20.55 19.83
CA LYS A 34 0.30 21.80 20.59
C LYS A 34 -0.30 21.68 22.00
N LEU A 35 -1.52 21.15 22.13
CA LEU A 35 -2.18 20.92 23.42
C LEU A 35 -1.41 19.89 24.28
N ALA A 36 -0.77 18.91 23.65
CA ALA A 36 0.08 17.92 24.34
C ALA A 36 1.44 18.48 24.77
N GLY A 37 1.78 19.73 24.43
CA GLY A 37 3.03 20.39 24.83
C GLY A 37 4.19 20.17 23.86
N LEU A 38 3.94 19.75 22.61
CA LEU A 38 4.99 19.72 21.60
C LEU A 38 5.49 21.13 21.33
N PRO A 39 6.81 21.40 21.37
CA PRO A 39 7.35 22.75 21.11
C PRO A 39 6.97 23.28 19.74
N ASP A 40 6.72 24.59 19.63
CA ASP A 40 6.42 25.25 18.37
C ASP A 40 7.57 25.03 17.36
N GLY A 41 7.20 24.78 16.08
CA GLY A 41 8.15 24.51 15.00
C GLY A 41 8.59 23.06 14.84
N VAL A 42 8.30 22.17 15.78
CA VAL A 42 8.64 20.74 15.63
C VAL A 42 7.72 20.06 14.63
N PHE A 43 6.41 20.33 14.65
CA PHE A 43 5.46 19.81 13.69
C PHE A 43 4.74 20.97 13.00
N ASN A 44 4.80 21.00 11.68
CA ASN A 44 4.26 22.09 10.85
C ASN A 44 3.36 21.51 9.77
N VAL A 45 2.25 22.19 9.45
CA VAL A 45 1.34 21.79 8.36
C VAL A 45 1.36 22.85 7.28
N ILE A 46 1.62 22.45 6.04
CA ILE A 46 1.54 23.30 4.85
C ILE A 46 0.46 22.76 3.92
N ASN A 47 -0.57 23.55 3.70
CA ASN A 47 -1.59 23.23 2.71
C ASN A 47 -1.13 23.66 1.32
N GLY A 48 -1.58 22.95 0.30
CA GLY A 48 -1.29 23.26 -1.10
C GLY A 48 -1.29 22.02 -1.98
N ASP A 49 -1.12 22.25 -3.25
CA ASP A 49 -1.09 21.27 -4.33
C ASP A 49 0.37 20.96 -4.78
N LYS A 50 0.54 20.68 -6.06
CA LYS A 50 1.84 20.40 -6.68
C LYS A 50 2.88 21.51 -6.44
N ILE A 51 2.47 22.79 -6.39
CA ILE A 51 3.40 23.91 -6.18
C ILE A 51 4.07 23.80 -4.82
N ALA A 52 3.30 23.49 -3.77
CA ALA A 52 3.85 23.27 -2.43
C ALA A 52 4.76 22.04 -2.37
N VAL A 53 4.39 20.96 -3.08
CA VAL A 53 5.23 19.76 -3.18
C VAL A 53 6.57 20.08 -3.83
N ASP A 54 6.57 20.74 -4.98
CA ASP A 54 7.80 21.09 -5.73
C ASP A 54 8.74 21.99 -4.91
N ALA A 55 8.17 22.93 -4.16
CA ALA A 55 8.94 23.77 -3.24
C ALA A 55 9.64 22.92 -2.15
N LEU A 56 8.95 21.94 -1.55
CA LEU A 56 9.55 21.05 -0.56
C LEU A 56 10.61 20.13 -1.18
N LEU A 57 10.40 19.65 -2.41
CA LEU A 57 11.35 18.75 -3.08
C LEU A 57 12.69 19.46 -3.38
N SER A 58 12.69 20.77 -3.62
CA SER A 58 13.88 21.57 -3.96
C SER A 58 14.48 22.33 -2.79
N HIS A 59 13.74 22.59 -1.70
CA HIS A 59 14.20 23.45 -0.60
C HIS A 59 15.42 22.87 0.13
N GLU A 60 16.48 23.68 0.30
CA GLU A 60 17.77 23.24 0.84
C GLU A 60 17.72 22.71 2.29
N ASP A 61 16.82 23.24 3.12
CA ASP A 61 16.67 22.81 4.52
C ASP A 61 15.91 21.48 4.66
N VAL A 62 15.18 21.05 3.64
CA VAL A 62 14.47 19.76 3.65
C VAL A 62 15.45 18.64 3.32
N GLN A 63 15.78 17.80 4.29
CA GLN A 63 16.82 16.79 4.20
C GLN A 63 16.30 15.40 3.77
N ALA A 64 15.02 15.11 3.98
CA ALA A 64 14.40 13.84 3.65
C ALA A 64 12.94 14.02 3.25
N ILE A 65 12.46 13.21 2.33
CA ILE A 65 11.09 13.20 1.83
C ILE A 65 10.47 11.83 2.06
N SER A 66 9.30 11.83 2.66
CA SER A 66 8.45 10.64 2.78
C SER A 66 7.12 10.88 2.06
N PHE A 67 6.69 9.93 1.25
CA PHE A 67 5.49 10.07 0.42
C PHE A 67 4.71 8.76 0.33
N VAL A 68 3.40 8.86 0.23
CA VAL A 68 2.49 7.76 -0.15
C VAL A 68 1.50 8.28 -1.19
N GLY A 69 1.35 7.58 -2.30
CA GLY A 69 0.37 7.93 -3.34
C GLY A 69 0.55 7.12 -4.63
N SER A 70 0.00 7.62 -5.73
CA SER A 70 0.06 6.91 -7.01
C SER A 70 1.49 6.77 -7.52
N THR A 71 1.76 5.68 -8.24
CA THR A 71 3.10 5.34 -8.76
C THR A 71 3.77 6.44 -9.58
N PRO A 72 3.08 7.12 -10.53
CA PRO A 72 3.72 8.20 -11.28
C PRO A 72 4.19 9.36 -10.39
N ILE A 73 3.41 9.69 -9.35
CA ILE A 73 3.78 10.75 -8.41
C ILE A 73 4.90 10.30 -7.48
N ALA A 74 4.87 9.05 -6.97
CA ALA A 74 5.94 8.49 -6.17
C ALA A 74 7.28 8.49 -6.93
N GLN A 75 7.26 8.09 -8.20
CA GLN A 75 8.43 8.11 -9.07
C GLN A 75 8.96 9.52 -9.31
N TYR A 76 8.06 10.48 -9.58
CA TYR A 76 8.42 11.90 -9.74
C TYR A 76 9.08 12.47 -8.48
N ILE A 77 8.48 12.25 -7.33
CA ILE A 77 9.00 12.72 -6.03
C ILE A 77 10.37 12.09 -5.75
N TYR A 78 10.51 10.78 -5.98
CA TYR A 78 11.78 10.09 -5.79
C TYR A 78 12.89 10.65 -6.67
N ALA A 79 12.64 10.81 -7.97
CA ALA A 79 13.61 11.35 -8.91
C ALA A 79 14.01 12.79 -8.54
N THR A 80 13.03 13.69 -8.39
CA THR A 80 13.28 15.10 -8.14
C THR A 80 13.97 15.34 -6.80
N ALA A 81 13.52 14.72 -5.72
CA ALA A 81 14.17 14.90 -4.42
C ALA A 81 15.58 14.29 -4.36
N SER A 82 15.81 13.17 -5.06
CA SER A 82 17.14 12.54 -5.16
C SER A 82 18.13 13.43 -5.94
N GLU A 83 17.69 14.10 -7.01
CA GLU A 83 18.50 15.09 -7.75
C GLU A 83 18.96 16.24 -6.84
N HIS A 84 18.17 16.60 -5.81
CA HIS A 84 18.52 17.60 -4.81
C HIS A 84 19.25 17.00 -3.59
N GLY A 85 19.77 15.77 -3.68
CA GLY A 85 20.57 15.13 -2.64
C GLY A 85 19.82 14.72 -1.40
N LYS A 86 18.49 14.66 -1.43
CA LYS A 86 17.64 14.28 -0.30
C LYS A 86 17.48 12.76 -0.18
N ARG A 87 17.27 12.29 1.04
CA ARG A 87 16.82 10.91 1.25
C ARG A 87 15.33 10.81 0.95
N VAL A 88 14.94 9.76 0.26
CA VAL A 88 13.54 9.58 -0.18
C VAL A 88 13.06 8.18 0.15
N GLN A 89 11.86 8.10 0.70
CA GLN A 89 11.02 6.91 0.73
C GLN A 89 9.66 7.27 0.14
N ALA A 90 9.39 6.83 -1.06
CA ALA A 90 8.16 7.12 -1.76
C ALA A 90 7.42 5.81 -2.07
N LEU A 91 6.27 5.62 -1.41
CA LEU A 91 5.43 4.46 -1.57
C LEU A 91 4.50 4.68 -2.76
N GLY A 92 4.60 3.79 -3.74
CA GLY A 92 3.79 3.80 -4.95
C GLY A 92 2.54 2.94 -4.84
N GLY A 93 1.99 2.58 -6.00
CA GLY A 93 0.80 1.76 -6.11
C GLY A 93 1.00 0.29 -5.77
N ALA A 94 -0.07 -0.45 -5.85
CA ALA A 94 -0.10 -1.88 -5.58
C ALA A 94 -1.10 -2.61 -6.48
N LYS A 95 -0.89 -3.90 -6.66
CA LYS A 95 -1.85 -4.87 -7.19
C LYS A 95 -1.72 -6.14 -6.38
N ASN A 96 -2.42 -6.20 -5.26
CA ASN A 96 -2.23 -7.30 -4.32
C ASN A 96 -3.04 -8.52 -4.75
N HIS A 97 -2.39 -9.67 -4.71
CA HIS A 97 -2.93 -10.94 -5.12
C HIS A 97 -3.21 -11.83 -3.90
N LEU A 98 -4.33 -12.53 -3.91
CA LEU A 98 -4.66 -13.59 -2.97
C LEU A 98 -4.77 -14.90 -3.75
N MET A 99 -3.81 -15.81 -3.53
CA MET A 99 -3.78 -17.13 -4.17
C MET A 99 -4.59 -18.12 -3.35
N ILE A 100 -5.48 -18.85 -4.01
CA ILE A 100 -6.38 -19.81 -3.38
C ILE A 100 -6.07 -21.18 -3.94
N MET A 101 -5.58 -22.07 -3.05
CA MET A 101 -5.24 -23.45 -3.36
C MET A 101 -6.48 -24.36 -3.30
N PRO A 102 -6.47 -25.52 -3.97
CA PRO A 102 -7.60 -26.45 -3.97
C PRO A 102 -7.98 -26.97 -2.58
N ASP A 103 -7.04 -27.00 -1.64
CA ASP A 103 -7.22 -27.44 -0.25
C ASP A 103 -7.61 -26.30 0.70
N ALA A 104 -7.72 -25.07 0.21
CA ALA A 104 -8.07 -23.91 1.03
C ALA A 104 -9.46 -24.04 1.66
N ASP A 105 -9.63 -23.39 2.81
CA ASP A 105 -10.95 -23.13 3.35
C ASP A 105 -11.61 -22.00 2.58
N LEU A 106 -12.56 -22.35 1.69
CA LEU A 106 -13.19 -21.37 0.81
C LEU A 106 -14.11 -20.39 1.57
N ASP A 107 -14.70 -20.79 2.68
CA ASP A 107 -15.53 -19.87 3.48
C ASP A 107 -14.65 -18.81 4.14
N GLN A 108 -13.51 -19.22 4.69
CA GLN A 108 -12.49 -18.31 5.21
C GLN A 108 -11.94 -17.38 4.11
N ALA A 109 -11.67 -17.89 2.91
CA ALA A 109 -11.18 -17.11 1.79
C ALA A 109 -12.21 -16.07 1.33
N VAL A 110 -13.50 -16.43 1.28
CA VAL A 110 -14.59 -15.50 0.93
C VAL A 110 -14.72 -14.39 1.98
N ASP A 111 -14.74 -14.72 3.27
CA ASP A 111 -14.79 -13.70 4.33
C ASP A 111 -13.60 -12.75 4.28
N ALA A 112 -12.42 -13.29 4.03
CA ALA A 112 -11.19 -12.52 3.86
C ALA A 112 -11.27 -11.57 2.65
N LEU A 113 -11.75 -12.07 1.50
CA LEU A 113 -11.90 -11.27 0.28
C LEU A 113 -12.94 -10.17 0.43
N MET A 114 -14.08 -10.44 1.08
CA MET A 114 -15.10 -9.41 1.32
C MET A 114 -14.51 -8.22 2.08
N GLY A 115 -13.79 -8.45 3.16
CA GLY A 115 -13.16 -7.38 3.93
C GLY A 115 -11.96 -6.73 3.23
N ALA A 116 -11.14 -7.52 2.54
CA ALA A 116 -9.89 -7.04 1.95
C ALA A 116 -10.07 -6.38 0.58
N ALA A 117 -11.06 -6.79 -0.22
CA ALA A 117 -11.28 -6.22 -1.56
C ALA A 117 -12.26 -5.05 -1.53
N TYR A 118 -13.32 -5.12 -0.71
CA TYR A 118 -14.39 -4.12 -0.71
C TYR A 118 -14.35 -3.16 0.49
N GLY A 119 -13.65 -3.52 1.58
CA GLY A 119 -13.43 -2.62 2.71
C GLY A 119 -12.82 -1.29 2.27
N SER A 120 -13.32 -0.17 2.81
CA SER A 120 -12.99 1.20 2.37
C SER A 120 -13.15 1.41 0.86
N ALA A 121 -14.17 0.81 0.26
CA ALA A 121 -14.44 0.88 -1.18
C ALA A 121 -13.23 0.44 -2.05
N GLY A 122 -12.39 -0.47 -1.56
CA GLY A 122 -11.16 -0.89 -2.25
C GLY A 122 -10.04 0.17 -2.29
N GLU A 123 -10.21 1.31 -1.63
CA GLU A 123 -9.25 2.41 -1.58
C GLU A 123 -8.23 2.23 -0.44
N ARG A 124 -7.59 1.06 -0.42
CA ARG A 124 -6.47 0.74 0.46
C ARG A 124 -5.28 0.25 -0.37
N CYS A 125 -4.08 0.72 -0.04
CA CYS A 125 -2.85 0.23 -0.67
C CYS A 125 -2.61 -1.28 -0.44
N MET A 126 -3.25 -1.87 0.57
CA MET A 126 -3.21 -3.31 0.86
C MET A 126 -4.49 -4.05 0.48
N ALA A 127 -5.46 -3.40 -0.17
CA ALA A 127 -6.65 -4.07 -0.67
C ALA A 127 -6.27 -5.21 -1.63
N ILE A 128 -6.96 -6.35 -1.51
CA ILE A 128 -6.81 -7.43 -2.49
C ILE A 128 -7.57 -7.06 -3.75
N SER A 129 -6.86 -6.97 -4.85
CA SER A 129 -7.41 -6.61 -6.17
C SER A 129 -7.61 -7.81 -7.06
N VAL A 130 -6.87 -8.91 -6.80
CA VAL A 130 -6.86 -10.11 -7.62
C VAL A 130 -6.95 -11.35 -6.75
N ALA A 131 -7.95 -12.20 -7.01
CA ALA A 131 -8.03 -13.57 -6.50
C ALA A 131 -7.48 -14.52 -7.56
N VAL A 132 -6.36 -15.20 -7.25
CA VAL A 132 -5.71 -16.18 -8.13
C VAL A 132 -6.16 -17.57 -7.72
N CYS A 133 -7.05 -18.19 -8.49
CA CYS A 133 -7.61 -19.51 -8.20
C CYS A 133 -6.82 -20.61 -8.90
N VAL A 134 -6.31 -21.55 -8.12
CA VAL A 134 -5.62 -22.73 -8.66
C VAL A 134 -6.64 -23.81 -9.01
N GLY A 135 -6.93 -23.91 -10.31
CA GLY A 135 -7.93 -24.81 -10.89
C GLY A 135 -9.34 -24.20 -11.02
N ASP A 136 -10.03 -24.59 -12.10
CA ASP A 136 -11.35 -24.04 -12.44
C ASP A 136 -12.41 -24.32 -11.38
N ASN A 137 -12.40 -25.50 -10.77
CA ASN A 137 -13.34 -25.86 -9.71
C ASN A 137 -13.25 -24.93 -8.49
N VAL A 138 -12.04 -24.48 -8.14
CA VAL A 138 -11.83 -23.51 -7.05
C VAL A 138 -12.44 -22.17 -7.41
N ALA A 139 -12.22 -21.70 -8.64
CA ALA A 139 -12.77 -20.45 -9.13
C ALA A 139 -14.30 -20.46 -9.15
N ASP A 140 -14.91 -21.54 -9.68
CA ASP A 140 -16.37 -21.68 -9.75
C ASP A 140 -17.02 -21.66 -8.37
N GLN A 141 -16.45 -22.39 -7.41
CA GLN A 141 -16.94 -22.41 -6.04
C GLN A 141 -16.75 -21.05 -5.36
N LEU A 142 -15.60 -20.40 -5.54
CA LEU A 142 -15.33 -19.08 -4.99
C LEU A 142 -16.34 -18.05 -5.51
N ILE A 143 -16.54 -17.98 -6.82
CA ILE A 143 -17.47 -17.05 -7.47
C ILE A 143 -18.91 -17.30 -6.99
N GLY A 144 -19.31 -18.58 -6.92
CA GLY A 144 -20.65 -18.95 -6.42
C GLY A 144 -20.90 -18.46 -4.99
N LYS A 145 -19.87 -18.46 -4.13
CA LYS A 145 -19.96 -17.97 -2.74
C LYS A 145 -19.83 -16.44 -2.64
N LEU A 146 -18.97 -15.81 -3.46
CA LEU A 146 -18.74 -14.36 -3.44
C LEU A 146 -19.92 -13.57 -4.01
N THR A 147 -20.50 -14.03 -5.11
CA THR A 147 -21.57 -13.30 -5.83
C THR A 147 -22.69 -12.79 -4.90
N PRO A 148 -23.37 -13.64 -4.12
CA PRO A 148 -24.45 -13.16 -3.25
C PRO A 148 -23.93 -12.22 -2.15
N ARG A 149 -22.71 -12.38 -1.67
CA ARG A 149 -22.10 -11.54 -0.66
C ARG A 149 -21.81 -10.13 -1.20
N VAL A 150 -21.25 -10.04 -2.40
CA VAL A 150 -20.97 -8.75 -3.06
C VAL A 150 -22.26 -8.01 -3.39
N GLN A 151 -23.28 -8.71 -3.86
CA GLN A 151 -24.61 -8.12 -4.15
C GLN A 151 -25.33 -7.62 -2.89
N SER A 152 -25.07 -8.21 -1.73
CA SER A 152 -25.71 -7.85 -0.47
C SER A 152 -24.94 -6.83 0.36
N LEU A 153 -23.84 -6.28 -0.14
CA LEU A 153 -23.04 -5.24 0.55
C LEU A 153 -23.93 -4.04 0.92
N LYS A 154 -23.82 -3.62 2.17
CA LYS A 154 -24.51 -2.42 2.69
C LYS A 154 -23.66 -1.19 2.42
N ILE A 155 -24.02 -0.51 1.34
CA ILE A 155 -23.29 0.66 0.84
C ILE A 155 -24.07 1.91 1.28
N MET A 156 -23.44 2.72 2.13
CA MET A 156 -24.06 3.92 2.69
C MET A 156 -22.98 4.85 3.27
N PRO A 157 -23.33 6.07 3.69
CA PRO A 157 -22.40 6.96 4.36
C PRO A 157 -21.74 6.30 5.58
N GLY A 158 -20.43 6.54 5.78
CA GLY A 158 -19.69 5.93 6.89
C GLY A 158 -20.12 6.36 8.30
N THR A 159 -21.07 7.30 8.40
CA THR A 159 -21.72 7.70 9.66
C THR A 159 -22.88 6.78 10.06
N GLU A 160 -23.31 5.90 9.15
CA GLU A 160 -24.36 4.93 9.42
C GLU A 160 -23.78 3.67 10.07
N ASP A 161 -24.35 3.23 11.19
CA ASP A 161 -23.85 2.08 11.99
C ASP A 161 -23.79 0.76 11.21
N LYS A 162 -24.58 0.63 10.15
CA LYS A 162 -24.67 -0.59 9.34
C LYS A 162 -23.84 -0.52 8.07
N ALA A 163 -23.08 0.56 7.85
CA ALA A 163 -22.25 0.71 6.66
C ALA A 163 -21.15 -0.33 6.61
N GLU A 164 -21.09 -1.10 5.53
CA GLU A 164 -20.00 -2.04 5.22
C GLU A 164 -19.02 -1.43 4.21
N MET A 165 -19.54 -0.57 3.33
CA MET A 165 -18.74 0.15 2.34
C MET A 165 -19.26 1.58 2.18
N GLY A 166 -18.35 2.55 2.19
CA GLY A 166 -18.62 3.97 1.98
C GLY A 166 -18.47 4.41 0.51
N PRO A 167 -18.54 5.74 0.24
CA PRO A 167 -18.30 6.29 -1.09
C PRO A 167 -16.83 6.28 -1.47
N LEU A 168 -16.56 6.48 -2.75
CA LEU A 168 -15.22 6.81 -3.27
C LEU A 168 -14.84 8.26 -2.90
N VAL A 169 -13.55 8.59 -3.02
CA VAL A 169 -13.01 9.87 -2.54
C VAL A 169 -13.48 11.08 -3.36
N THR A 170 -13.73 10.94 -4.66
CA THR A 170 -14.16 12.02 -5.57
C THR A 170 -15.01 11.51 -6.72
N ASN A 171 -15.80 12.40 -7.33
CA ASN A 171 -16.54 12.11 -8.55
C ASN A 171 -15.61 11.73 -9.72
N GLN A 172 -14.47 12.41 -9.84
CA GLN A 172 -13.47 12.07 -10.87
C GLN A 172 -12.95 10.64 -10.72
N HIS A 173 -12.73 10.22 -9.47
CA HIS A 173 -12.29 8.85 -9.19
C HIS A 173 -13.40 7.83 -9.44
N LEU A 174 -14.64 8.13 -9.09
CA LEU A 174 -15.80 7.32 -9.42
C LEU A 174 -15.90 7.10 -10.95
N ALA A 175 -15.77 8.16 -11.74
CA ALA A 175 -15.78 8.06 -13.21
C ALA A 175 -14.63 7.19 -13.73
N LYS A 176 -13.43 7.32 -13.14
CA LYS A 176 -12.26 6.49 -13.47
C LYS A 176 -12.53 5.01 -13.18
N VAL A 177 -13.06 4.67 -12.00
CA VAL A 177 -13.34 3.26 -11.64
C VAL A 177 -14.43 2.67 -12.56
N ARG A 178 -15.50 3.42 -12.83
CA ARG A 178 -16.53 3.02 -13.81
C ARG A 178 -15.96 2.75 -15.20
N SER A 179 -14.98 3.57 -15.64
CA SER A 179 -14.28 3.37 -16.92
C SER A 179 -13.50 2.05 -16.93
N TYR A 180 -12.79 1.71 -15.85
CA TYR A 180 -12.10 0.42 -15.75
C TYR A 180 -13.06 -0.77 -15.82
N VAL A 181 -14.23 -0.67 -15.16
CA VAL A 181 -15.25 -1.73 -15.24
C VAL A 181 -15.72 -1.89 -16.70
N GLY A 182 -15.93 -0.79 -17.44
CA GLY A 182 -16.24 -0.83 -18.87
C GLY A 182 -15.14 -1.49 -19.70
N GLN A 183 -13.90 -1.06 -19.51
CA GLN A 183 -12.72 -1.62 -20.20
C GLN A 183 -12.56 -3.13 -19.95
N GLY A 184 -12.75 -3.59 -18.72
CA GLY A 184 -12.68 -5.02 -18.42
C GLY A 184 -13.67 -5.86 -19.22
N VAL A 185 -14.89 -5.36 -19.43
CA VAL A 185 -15.90 -6.01 -20.30
C VAL A 185 -15.46 -5.97 -21.75
N GLU A 186 -14.98 -4.84 -22.25
CA GLU A 186 -14.52 -4.67 -23.63
C GLU A 186 -13.30 -5.55 -23.95
N GLU A 187 -12.41 -5.77 -22.97
CA GLU A 187 -11.25 -6.64 -23.07
C GLU A 187 -11.60 -8.14 -22.94
N GLY A 188 -12.87 -8.48 -22.66
CA GLY A 188 -13.39 -9.84 -22.68
C GLY A 188 -13.45 -10.53 -21.31
N ALA A 189 -13.26 -9.82 -20.22
CA ALA A 189 -13.51 -10.36 -18.86
C ALA A 189 -15.01 -10.54 -18.62
N SER A 190 -15.38 -11.55 -17.85
CA SER A 190 -16.76 -11.84 -17.48
C SER A 190 -17.15 -11.01 -16.24
N LEU A 191 -17.99 -9.99 -16.43
CA LEU A 191 -18.54 -9.19 -15.32
C LEU A 191 -19.65 -9.98 -14.62
N ILE A 192 -19.36 -10.51 -13.45
CA ILE A 192 -20.28 -11.37 -12.65
C ILE A 192 -21.22 -10.52 -11.79
N VAL A 193 -20.68 -9.48 -11.18
CA VAL A 193 -21.45 -8.49 -10.42
C VAL A 193 -21.09 -7.12 -10.94
N ASP A 194 -22.10 -6.36 -11.38
CA ASP A 194 -21.95 -4.99 -11.85
C ASP A 194 -22.49 -4.02 -10.80
N GLY A 195 -21.60 -3.27 -10.18
CA GLY A 195 -21.95 -2.28 -9.17
C GLY A 195 -22.11 -0.85 -9.70
N ARG A 196 -22.00 -0.63 -11.04
CA ARG A 196 -21.97 0.72 -11.63
C ARG A 196 -23.25 1.52 -11.43
N ASP A 197 -24.40 0.84 -11.40
CA ASP A 197 -25.70 1.48 -11.29
C ASP A 197 -26.24 1.51 -9.86
N HIS A 198 -25.38 1.23 -8.87
CA HIS A 198 -25.78 1.29 -7.47
C HIS A 198 -26.07 2.73 -7.05
N VAL A 199 -27.25 2.95 -6.44
CA VAL A 199 -27.70 4.23 -5.92
C VAL A 199 -27.96 4.09 -4.43
N VAL A 200 -27.57 5.10 -3.66
CA VAL A 200 -27.87 5.20 -2.23
C VAL A 200 -28.98 6.23 -2.02
N ASP A 201 -30.14 5.79 -1.57
CA ASP A 201 -31.32 6.63 -1.36
C ASP A 201 -31.01 7.83 -0.46
N GLY A 202 -31.35 9.03 -0.93
CA GLY A 202 -31.08 10.30 -0.22
C GLY A 202 -29.63 10.79 -0.35
N HIS A 203 -28.80 10.10 -1.13
CA HIS A 203 -27.41 10.44 -1.40
C HIS A 203 -27.04 10.23 -2.88
N GLU A 204 -27.97 10.53 -3.78
CA GLU A 204 -27.87 10.28 -5.23
C GLU A 204 -26.69 11.03 -5.87
N ASP A 205 -26.33 12.19 -5.32
CA ASP A 205 -25.16 12.99 -5.75
C ASP A 205 -23.83 12.52 -5.10
N GLY A 206 -23.87 11.49 -4.25
CA GLY A 206 -22.70 10.93 -3.59
C GLY A 206 -21.86 10.07 -4.55
N PHE A 207 -20.59 9.88 -4.20
CA PHE A 207 -19.64 9.13 -5.04
C PHE A 207 -19.70 7.63 -4.77
N PHE A 208 -20.90 7.08 -4.65
CA PHE A 208 -21.11 5.66 -4.34
C PHE A 208 -20.97 4.78 -5.59
N LEU A 209 -20.44 3.59 -5.36
CA LEU A 209 -20.31 2.53 -6.35
C LEU A 209 -20.55 1.20 -5.66
N GLY A 210 -21.28 0.31 -6.29
CA GLY A 210 -21.45 -1.07 -5.83
C GLY A 210 -20.15 -1.89 -5.97
N GLY A 211 -20.06 -3.02 -5.28
CA GLY A 211 -18.99 -3.97 -5.49
C GLY A 211 -19.05 -4.56 -6.91
N CYS A 212 -17.92 -4.60 -7.60
CA CYS A 212 -17.79 -5.25 -8.91
C CYS A 212 -16.95 -6.52 -8.78
N LEU A 213 -17.39 -7.59 -9.44
CA LEU A 213 -16.69 -8.86 -9.49
C LEU A 213 -16.51 -9.33 -10.93
N PHE A 214 -15.27 -9.56 -11.32
CA PHE A 214 -14.91 -10.12 -12.62
C PHE A 214 -14.37 -11.52 -12.51
N ASP A 215 -14.68 -12.35 -13.50
CA ASP A 215 -14.08 -13.65 -13.76
C ASP A 215 -13.37 -13.67 -15.12
N ASN A 216 -12.57 -14.70 -15.36
CA ASN A 216 -11.82 -14.91 -16.60
C ASN A 216 -10.90 -13.72 -16.95
N VAL A 217 -10.39 -13.05 -15.92
CA VAL A 217 -9.43 -11.96 -16.11
C VAL A 217 -8.05 -12.53 -16.47
N THR A 218 -7.42 -11.95 -17.48
CA THR A 218 -6.08 -12.35 -17.94
C THR A 218 -5.03 -11.29 -17.58
N LYS A 219 -3.77 -11.71 -17.55
CA LYS A 219 -2.63 -10.82 -17.28
C LYS A 219 -2.47 -9.64 -18.24
N ASP A 220 -3.09 -9.72 -19.43
CA ASP A 220 -2.95 -8.72 -20.47
C ASP A 220 -4.01 -7.62 -20.40
N MET A 221 -5.06 -7.82 -19.62
CA MET A 221 -6.15 -6.86 -19.43
C MET A 221 -5.74 -5.67 -18.55
N SER A 222 -6.30 -4.49 -18.82
CA SER A 222 -6.05 -3.27 -18.06
C SER A 222 -6.48 -3.40 -16.58
N ILE A 223 -7.62 -4.06 -16.34
CA ILE A 223 -8.14 -4.31 -14.98
C ILE A 223 -7.25 -5.23 -14.14
N TYR A 224 -6.33 -6.01 -14.77
CA TYR A 224 -5.31 -6.77 -14.09
C TYR A 224 -4.03 -5.94 -13.87
N LYS A 225 -3.56 -5.23 -14.90
CA LYS A 225 -2.29 -4.49 -14.88
C LYS A 225 -2.33 -3.28 -13.95
N ASP A 226 -3.40 -2.49 -14.04
CA ASP A 226 -3.47 -1.18 -13.42
C ASP A 226 -4.04 -1.25 -11.99
N GLU A 227 -3.56 -0.39 -11.12
CA GLU A 227 -4.17 -0.13 -9.83
C GLU A 227 -5.46 0.67 -10.02
N ILE A 228 -6.61 0.01 -9.86
CA ILE A 228 -7.92 0.64 -10.01
C ILE A 228 -8.23 1.54 -8.81
N PHE A 229 -7.89 1.09 -7.62
CA PHE A 229 -8.14 1.77 -6.33
C PHE A 229 -9.64 2.01 -6.09
N GLY A 230 -10.44 0.96 -6.29
CA GLY A 230 -11.89 0.96 -6.19
C GLY A 230 -12.42 -0.44 -5.85
N PRO A 231 -13.74 -0.61 -5.61
CA PRO A 231 -14.34 -1.86 -5.17
C PRO A 231 -14.52 -2.86 -6.33
N VAL A 232 -13.40 -3.22 -6.97
CA VAL A 232 -13.34 -4.10 -8.15
C VAL A 232 -12.39 -5.26 -7.84
N LEU A 233 -12.94 -6.47 -7.76
CA LEU A 233 -12.18 -7.71 -7.58
C LEU A 233 -12.13 -8.49 -8.89
N SER A 234 -10.93 -8.88 -9.30
CA SER A 234 -10.66 -9.68 -10.49
C SER A 234 -10.32 -11.12 -10.09
N VAL A 235 -10.99 -12.11 -10.66
CA VAL A 235 -10.64 -13.53 -10.53
C VAL A 235 -9.81 -13.94 -11.73
N VAL A 236 -8.61 -14.46 -11.46
CA VAL A 236 -7.70 -15.04 -12.45
C VAL A 236 -7.59 -16.53 -12.18
N ARG A 237 -7.78 -17.35 -13.21
CA ARG A 237 -7.69 -18.80 -13.16
C ARG A 237 -6.31 -19.26 -13.59
N VAL A 238 -5.65 -20.10 -12.81
CA VAL A 238 -4.35 -20.67 -13.14
C VAL A 238 -4.42 -22.20 -13.02
N GLN A 239 -3.56 -22.90 -13.77
CA GLN A 239 -3.59 -24.37 -13.83
C GLN A 239 -3.03 -25.02 -12.56
N ASP A 240 -1.97 -24.40 -12.00
CA ASP A 240 -1.25 -24.96 -10.87
C ASP A 240 -0.59 -23.86 -10.02
N PHE A 241 0.03 -24.29 -8.92
CA PHE A 241 0.76 -23.44 -7.98
C PHE A 241 1.86 -22.62 -8.65
N ASN A 242 2.63 -23.23 -9.55
CA ASN A 242 3.77 -22.55 -10.19
C ASN A 242 3.30 -21.43 -11.12
N ALA A 243 2.27 -21.70 -11.91
CA ALA A 243 1.64 -20.69 -12.77
C ALA A 243 1.09 -19.51 -11.95
N GLY A 244 0.54 -19.75 -10.78
CA GLY A 244 0.09 -18.70 -9.85
C GLY A 244 1.26 -17.87 -9.30
N CYS A 245 2.34 -18.52 -8.87
CA CYS A 245 3.55 -17.83 -8.41
C CYS A 245 4.20 -17.00 -9.52
N GLU A 246 4.27 -17.54 -10.75
CA GLU A 246 4.82 -16.84 -11.91
C GLU A 246 3.98 -15.61 -12.26
N LEU A 247 2.66 -15.74 -12.27
CA LEU A 247 1.74 -14.62 -12.50
C LEU A 247 1.98 -13.47 -11.52
N ILE A 248 2.08 -13.77 -10.23
CA ILE A 248 2.31 -12.77 -9.17
C ILE A 248 3.72 -12.17 -9.28
N ASN A 249 4.72 -13.00 -9.53
CA ASN A 249 6.11 -12.56 -9.61
C ASN A 249 6.40 -11.69 -10.83
N ASN A 250 5.67 -11.87 -11.94
CA ASN A 250 5.84 -11.07 -13.15
C ASN A 250 5.09 -9.73 -13.10
N HIS A 251 4.27 -9.48 -12.08
CA HIS A 251 3.59 -8.19 -11.94
C HIS A 251 4.59 -7.07 -11.58
N GLU A 252 4.35 -5.85 -12.08
CA GLU A 252 5.23 -4.69 -11.83
C GLU A 252 5.21 -4.21 -10.37
N TYR A 253 4.13 -4.50 -9.64
CA TYR A 253 4.00 -4.22 -8.23
C TYR A 253 4.36 -5.43 -7.36
N GLY A 254 4.86 -5.16 -6.16
CA GLY A 254 5.21 -6.17 -5.17
C GLY A 254 4.96 -5.69 -3.75
N ASN A 255 3.80 -5.08 -3.50
CA ASN A 255 3.48 -4.54 -2.17
C ASN A 255 3.13 -5.67 -1.20
N GLY A 256 2.02 -6.37 -1.45
CA GLY A 256 1.61 -7.50 -0.63
C GLY A 256 0.97 -8.61 -1.44
N THR A 257 1.05 -9.82 -0.90
CA THR A 257 0.37 -10.99 -1.46
C THR A 257 0.11 -12.00 -0.36
N THR A 258 -0.81 -12.94 -0.60
CA THR A 258 -1.14 -13.97 0.36
C THR A 258 -1.52 -15.27 -0.33
N ILE A 259 -1.32 -16.39 0.36
CA ILE A 259 -1.80 -17.71 -0.04
C ILE A 259 -2.80 -18.24 0.99
N PHE A 260 -3.89 -18.82 0.51
CA PHE A 260 -4.85 -19.60 1.30
C PHE A 260 -4.70 -21.07 0.98
N THR A 261 -4.28 -21.83 1.96
CA THR A 261 -4.00 -23.27 1.87
C THR A 261 -3.99 -23.91 3.25
N ARG A 262 -4.25 -25.23 3.32
CA ARG A 262 -4.03 -26.05 4.52
C ARG A 262 -2.71 -26.82 4.45
N ASP A 263 -2.01 -26.79 3.31
CA ASP A 263 -0.73 -27.48 3.12
C ASP A 263 0.45 -26.58 3.52
N GLY A 264 1.20 -27.03 4.53
CA GLY A 264 2.36 -26.33 5.05
C GLY A 264 3.54 -26.29 4.08
N ASP A 265 3.63 -27.20 3.13
CA ASP A 265 4.71 -27.21 2.14
C ASP A 265 4.48 -26.15 1.07
N SER A 266 3.28 -26.10 0.51
CA SER A 266 2.86 -25.03 -0.42
C SER A 266 3.02 -23.66 0.22
N ALA A 267 2.64 -23.49 1.50
CA ALA A 267 2.80 -22.23 2.22
C ALA A 267 4.27 -21.82 2.34
N ARG A 268 5.18 -22.73 2.70
CA ARG A 268 6.63 -22.44 2.79
C ARG A 268 7.22 -22.12 1.42
N GLN A 269 6.87 -22.90 0.40
CA GLN A 269 7.36 -22.65 -0.95
C GLN A 269 6.89 -21.29 -1.48
N PHE A 270 5.63 -20.93 -1.26
CA PHE A 270 5.09 -19.62 -1.63
C PHE A 270 5.85 -18.49 -0.95
N THR A 271 5.98 -18.52 0.39
CA THR A 271 6.66 -17.46 1.14
C THR A 271 8.12 -17.30 0.76
N HIS A 272 8.78 -18.37 0.31
CA HIS A 272 10.17 -18.33 -0.14
C HIS A 272 10.34 -17.78 -1.56
N SER A 273 9.45 -18.16 -2.48
CA SER A 273 9.62 -17.88 -3.92
C SER A 273 8.96 -16.61 -4.40
N ILE A 274 8.02 -16.06 -3.63
CA ILE A 274 7.22 -14.90 -4.06
C ILE A 274 8.00 -13.59 -3.93
N GLN A 275 7.89 -12.72 -4.94
CA GLN A 275 8.58 -11.44 -5.01
C GLN A 275 7.67 -10.28 -4.62
N ALA A 276 7.27 -10.24 -3.37
CA ALA A 276 6.54 -9.15 -2.74
C ALA A 276 7.14 -8.84 -1.36
N GLY A 277 6.98 -7.61 -0.90
CA GLY A 277 7.57 -7.17 0.35
C GLY A 277 6.83 -7.68 1.60
N MET A 278 5.53 -7.95 1.47
CA MET A 278 4.69 -8.49 2.55
C MET A 278 3.97 -9.74 2.07
N VAL A 279 4.14 -10.85 2.78
CA VAL A 279 3.59 -12.14 2.38
C VAL A 279 2.79 -12.75 3.53
N GLY A 280 1.54 -13.13 3.27
CA GLY A 280 0.64 -13.76 4.22
C GLY A 280 0.40 -15.24 3.92
N VAL A 281 0.06 -15.99 4.97
CA VAL A 281 -0.49 -17.34 4.86
C VAL A 281 -1.80 -17.36 5.64
N ASN A 282 -2.92 -17.53 4.95
CA ASN A 282 -4.28 -17.47 5.50
C ASN A 282 -4.59 -16.12 6.21
N VAL A 283 -3.88 -15.07 5.86
CA VAL A 283 -4.08 -13.69 6.32
C VAL A 283 -4.19 -12.80 5.10
N PRO A 284 -5.34 -12.16 4.83
CA PRO A 284 -5.57 -11.46 3.56
C PRO A 284 -4.73 -10.19 3.41
N ILE A 285 -4.46 -9.49 4.52
CA ILE A 285 -3.69 -8.25 4.56
C ILE A 285 -2.51 -8.45 5.52
N PRO A 286 -1.33 -8.89 5.03
CA PRO A 286 -0.21 -9.29 5.86
C PRO A 286 0.62 -8.10 6.37
N VAL A 287 -0.03 -7.13 7.01
CA VAL A 287 0.63 -5.97 7.61
C VAL A 287 0.99 -6.29 9.06
N PRO A 288 2.28 -6.33 9.43
CA PRO A 288 2.70 -6.60 10.81
C PRO A 288 2.52 -5.38 11.71
N MET A 289 2.84 -5.55 12.98
CA MET A 289 2.90 -4.44 13.94
C MET A 289 4.00 -3.45 13.55
N ALA A 290 3.76 -2.15 13.79
CA ALA A 290 4.60 -1.04 13.32
C ALA A 290 6.04 -1.00 13.89
N PHE A 291 6.38 -1.84 14.88
CA PHE A 291 7.76 -1.99 15.36
C PHE A 291 8.63 -2.90 14.46
N HIS A 292 8.02 -3.62 13.50
CA HIS A 292 8.76 -4.33 12.45
C HIS A 292 8.96 -3.42 11.23
N SER A 293 10.08 -3.59 10.52
CA SER A 293 10.23 -3.01 9.18
C SER A 293 9.45 -3.83 8.19
N PHE A 294 8.61 -3.17 7.39
CA PHE A 294 7.83 -3.79 6.31
C PHE A 294 7.46 -2.77 5.24
N GLY A 295 7.19 -3.24 4.04
CA GLY A 295 6.74 -2.42 2.93
C GLY A 295 6.88 -3.12 1.59
N GLY A 296 6.57 -2.41 0.51
CA GLY A 296 6.55 -2.96 -0.84
C GLY A 296 7.95 -3.16 -1.44
N TRP A 297 7.98 -3.99 -2.48
CA TRP A 297 9.08 -4.16 -3.41
C TRP A 297 8.71 -3.60 -4.79
N LYS A 298 9.63 -3.67 -5.74
CA LYS A 298 9.42 -3.25 -7.13
C LYS A 298 8.90 -1.81 -7.20
N ARG A 299 7.91 -1.52 -8.05
CA ARG A 299 7.32 -0.17 -8.18
C ARG A 299 6.37 0.23 -7.04
N SER A 300 6.18 -0.63 -6.05
CA SER A 300 5.42 -0.28 -4.84
C SER A 300 6.25 0.52 -3.82
N LEU A 301 7.58 0.59 -3.98
CA LEU A 301 8.45 1.42 -3.14
C LEU A 301 9.63 1.97 -3.96
N PHE A 302 9.82 3.28 -3.91
CA PHE A 302 10.99 3.97 -4.41
C PHE A 302 11.83 4.44 -3.23
N GLY A 303 13.08 3.98 -3.17
CA GLY A 303 14.00 4.16 -2.06
C GLY A 303 14.28 2.86 -1.31
N PRO A 304 15.41 2.78 -0.59
CA PRO A 304 15.89 1.52 -0.01
C PRO A 304 15.33 1.19 1.38
N LEU A 305 14.65 2.13 2.05
CA LEU A 305 14.19 1.97 3.44
C LEU A 305 12.67 2.07 3.53
N HIS A 306 12.10 1.24 4.40
CA HIS A 306 10.68 1.24 4.72
C HIS A 306 10.32 2.28 5.78
N VAL A 307 9.02 2.54 5.96
CA VAL A 307 8.52 3.61 6.85
C VAL A 307 8.60 3.22 8.32
N HIS A 308 8.39 1.95 8.64
CA HIS A 308 8.20 1.46 10.01
C HIS A 308 9.42 0.71 10.55
N GLY A 309 9.44 0.50 11.88
CA GLY A 309 10.46 -0.27 12.58
C GLY A 309 11.87 0.33 12.48
N PRO A 310 12.92 -0.51 12.53
CA PRO A 310 14.31 -0.07 12.44
C PRO A 310 14.63 0.71 11.16
N ASP A 311 13.98 0.41 10.03
CA ASP A 311 14.20 1.15 8.78
C ASP A 311 13.69 2.58 8.87
N GLY A 312 12.55 2.82 9.52
CA GLY A 312 12.05 4.17 9.78
C GLY A 312 13.03 4.98 10.61
N VAL A 313 13.62 4.38 11.65
CA VAL A 313 14.67 5.04 12.46
C VAL A 313 15.91 5.34 11.61
N ARG A 314 16.38 4.39 10.81
CA ARG A 314 17.53 4.58 9.90
C ARG A 314 17.26 5.68 8.87
N PHE A 315 16.03 5.77 8.38
CA PHE A 315 15.63 6.79 7.43
C PHE A 315 15.73 8.21 8.01
N TYR A 316 15.30 8.42 9.24
CA TYR A 316 15.28 9.73 9.91
C TYR A 316 16.55 10.05 10.71
N THR A 317 17.58 9.21 10.68
CA THR A 317 18.86 9.41 11.36
C THR A 317 20.05 9.31 10.40
N ARG A 318 21.20 9.85 10.81
CA ARG A 318 22.47 9.69 10.10
C ARG A 318 23.47 8.97 10.98
N MET A 319 24.16 8.00 10.43
CA MET A 319 25.27 7.36 11.11
C MET A 319 26.45 8.32 11.23
N LYS A 320 27.01 8.47 12.44
CA LYS A 320 28.26 9.18 12.67
C LYS A 320 29.26 8.21 13.29
N THR A 321 30.38 8.02 12.61
CA THR A 321 31.49 7.24 13.15
C THR A 321 32.47 8.18 13.81
N MET A 322 32.86 7.88 15.05
CA MET A 322 33.87 8.59 15.77
C MET A 322 35.00 7.61 16.18
N THR A 323 36.22 7.95 15.79
CA THR A 323 37.40 7.21 16.20
C THR A 323 38.23 8.11 17.11
N SER A 324 38.57 7.62 18.30
CA SER A 324 39.36 8.38 19.28
C SER A 324 40.52 7.56 19.80
N ARG A 325 41.62 8.25 20.10
CA ARG A 325 42.77 7.68 20.75
C ARG A 325 43.17 8.56 21.93
N TRP A 326 43.21 7.99 23.09
CA TRP A 326 43.65 8.69 24.30
C TRP A 326 45.13 8.39 24.55
N PRO A 327 46.01 9.39 24.53
CA PRO A 327 47.45 9.15 24.79
C PRO A 327 47.68 8.72 26.25
N THR A 328 48.42 7.63 26.42
CA THR A 328 48.88 7.13 27.71
C THR A 328 50.35 7.43 27.88
N GLY A 329 50.70 8.67 28.17
CA GLY A 329 52.10 9.10 28.30
C GLY A 329 52.64 9.83 27.05
N ILE A 330 53.88 10.34 27.14
CA ILE A 330 54.56 11.06 26.05
C ILE A 330 55.10 10.01 25.04
N ARG A 331 54.41 9.91 23.89
CA ARG A 331 54.95 9.17 22.75
C ARG A 331 55.62 10.15 21.80
N THR A 332 56.87 9.92 21.53
CA THR A 332 57.62 10.67 20.52
C THR A 332 57.76 9.83 19.25
N GLY A 333 57.41 10.40 18.09
CA GLY A 333 57.57 9.79 16.77
C GLY A 333 56.28 9.76 15.96
N SER A 334 56.43 9.72 14.62
CA SER A 334 55.33 9.63 13.68
C SER A 334 54.96 8.16 13.45
N GLU A 335 53.63 7.86 13.53
CA GLU A 335 53.10 6.54 13.17
C GLU A 335 52.65 6.57 11.70
N PHE A 336 53.27 5.77 10.85
CA PHE A 336 53.00 5.67 9.41
C PHE A 336 52.08 4.46 9.05
N SER A 337 51.56 3.75 10.04
CA SER A 337 50.66 2.62 9.85
C SER A 337 49.24 2.93 10.35
N ILE A 338 48.22 2.46 9.62
CA ILE A 338 46.85 2.49 10.11
C ILE A 338 46.74 1.49 11.27
N THR A 339 46.30 1.98 12.43
CA THR A 339 46.15 1.14 13.62
C THR A 339 44.96 0.19 13.41
N THR A 340 45.21 -1.09 13.29
CA THR A 340 44.19 -2.13 13.31
C THR A 340 44.00 -2.58 14.75
N MET A 341 42.73 -2.81 15.15
CA MET A 341 42.42 -3.46 16.43
C MET A 341 42.99 -4.89 16.39
N LYS A 342 43.81 -5.25 17.38
CA LYS A 342 44.23 -6.63 17.63
C LYS A 342 43.23 -7.30 18.54
#